data_efb498dc78ba72ba68ab90bc4a572c77
#
_entry.id   efb498dc78ba72ba68ab90bc4a572c77
#
_cell.length_a   1.000
_cell.length_b   1.000
_cell.length_c   1.000
_cell.angle_alpha   90.00
_cell.angle_beta   90.00
_cell.angle_gamma   90.00
#
_symmetry.space_group_name_H-M   'P 1'
#
loop_
_entity.id
_entity.type
_entity.pdbx_description
1 polymer ?
#
loop_
_entity_poly.entity_id
_entity_poly.type
_entity_poly.pdbx_seq_one_letter_code
_entity_poly.pdbx_strand_id
1 'polypeptide(L)'
;MASPAGSANGGIIGVSNKTSFGKNKITSKTCTGTLTTGAGTRVVRIVNVAGGGGGSGPSGGGGGAGGLICKEYNVCGGAPYTATIGGGGTAIKCSVGTTGTDSTFGPTGGTIQSTALGGGGGGYYPNGAGGAGGSGGGSSSTGSVGAG
;
A
#
# COMPACT_ATOMS: atom_id res chain seq x y z
N MET A 1 -30.25 -34.55 -6.11
CA MET A 1 -29.71 -34.12 -4.80
C MET A 1 -29.47 -32.64 -4.87
N ALA A 2 -30.10 -31.88 -4.00
CA ALA A 2 -29.83 -30.44 -3.90
C ALA A 2 -28.43 -30.25 -3.31
N SER A 3 -27.61 -29.46 -3.98
CA SER A 3 -26.31 -29.05 -3.43
C SER A 3 -26.56 -28.27 -2.13
N PRO A 4 -25.89 -28.55 -1.02
CA PRO A 4 -26.08 -27.80 0.19
C PRO A 4 -25.79 -26.32 -0.07
N ALA A 5 -26.64 -25.44 0.43
CA ALA A 5 -26.43 -24.01 0.36
C ALA A 5 -25.09 -23.67 1.02
N GLY A 6 -24.18 -23.09 0.25
CA GLY A 6 -22.84 -22.74 0.71
C GLY A 6 -21.72 -23.68 0.27
N SER A 7 -22.00 -24.72 -0.50
CA SER A 7 -20.95 -25.51 -1.16
C SER A 7 -20.28 -24.68 -2.25
N ALA A 8 -19.21 -24.04 -1.88
CA ALA A 8 -18.53 -23.09 -2.72
C ALA A 8 -17.58 -23.72 -3.72
N ASN A 9 -17.39 -25.01 -3.84
CA ASN A 9 -16.37 -25.60 -4.71
C ASN A 9 -16.54 -27.09 -4.92
N GLY A 10 -17.68 -27.54 -5.34
CA GLY A 10 -17.68 -28.85 -5.95
C GLY A 10 -16.81 -28.79 -7.19
N GLY A 11 -15.85 -29.63 -7.37
CA GLY A 11 -14.98 -29.65 -8.56
C GLY A 11 -15.69 -29.76 -9.92
N ILE A 12 -16.95 -29.37 -10.00
CA ILE A 12 -17.80 -29.36 -11.17
C ILE A 12 -18.04 -27.92 -11.58
N ILE A 13 -17.49 -27.56 -12.74
CA ILE A 13 -17.78 -26.28 -13.39
C ILE A 13 -19.15 -26.40 -14.06
N GLY A 14 -20.14 -25.68 -13.56
CA GLY A 14 -21.49 -25.72 -14.11
C GLY A 14 -22.37 -24.61 -13.58
N VAL A 15 -23.62 -24.61 -14.04
CA VAL A 15 -24.64 -23.60 -13.70
C VAL A 15 -24.89 -23.48 -12.21
N SER A 16 -24.65 -24.53 -11.43
CA SER A 16 -24.79 -24.55 -9.97
C SER A 16 -23.70 -23.77 -9.22
N ASN A 17 -22.63 -23.35 -9.88
CA ASN A 17 -21.51 -22.64 -9.26
C ASN A 17 -21.40 -21.20 -9.71
N LYS A 18 -22.51 -20.53 -9.86
CA LYS A 18 -22.61 -19.13 -10.34
C LYS A 18 -21.86 -18.11 -9.48
N THR A 19 -21.51 -18.44 -8.25
CA THR A 19 -20.91 -17.51 -7.30
C THR A 19 -19.40 -17.61 -7.18
N SER A 20 -18.79 -18.68 -7.70
CA SER A 20 -17.42 -19.05 -7.41
C SER A 20 -16.42 -18.83 -8.55
N PHE A 21 -16.88 -18.82 -9.81
CA PHE A 21 -16.00 -18.70 -10.96
C PHE A 21 -16.21 -17.38 -11.71
N GLY A 22 -15.10 -16.69 -12.00
CA GLY A 22 -15.07 -15.57 -12.92
C GLY A 22 -15.57 -14.24 -12.38
N LYS A 23 -15.85 -14.11 -11.09
CA LYS A 23 -16.21 -12.83 -10.47
C LYS A 23 -15.02 -12.21 -9.73
N ASN A 24 -14.19 -11.50 -10.46
CA ASN A 24 -13.22 -10.61 -9.86
C ASN A 24 -13.94 -9.41 -9.27
N LYS A 25 -13.83 -9.21 -7.97
CA LYS A 25 -14.28 -7.99 -7.29
C LYS A 25 -13.09 -7.07 -7.07
N ILE A 26 -13.15 -5.89 -7.64
CA ILE A 26 -12.17 -4.84 -7.38
C ILE A 26 -12.68 -3.98 -6.22
N THR A 27 -11.83 -3.76 -5.24
CA THR A 27 -12.13 -2.86 -4.11
C THR A 27 -10.97 -1.88 -3.98
N SER A 28 -11.27 -0.58 -4.01
CA SER A 28 -10.30 0.48 -3.78
C SER A 28 -10.49 1.05 -2.38
N LYS A 29 -9.39 1.31 -1.69
CA LYS A 29 -9.34 1.97 -0.38
C LYS A 29 -8.40 3.16 -0.45
N THR A 30 -8.93 4.35 -0.19
CA THR A 30 -8.17 5.62 -0.11
C THR A 30 -8.01 6.11 1.33
N CYS A 31 -8.63 5.44 2.27
CA CYS A 31 -8.52 5.69 3.72
C CYS A 31 -8.29 4.36 4.45
N THR A 32 -7.61 4.43 5.57
CA THR A 32 -7.43 3.30 6.48
C THR A 32 -8.77 2.69 6.86
N GLY A 33 -8.86 1.37 6.82
CA GLY A 33 -10.09 0.67 7.16
C GLY A 33 -10.00 -0.82 6.92
N THR A 34 -11.03 -1.51 7.37
CA THR A 34 -11.16 -2.96 7.22
C THR A 34 -11.91 -3.28 5.94
N LEU A 35 -11.55 -4.39 5.33
CA LEU A 35 -12.30 -5.04 4.25
C LEU A 35 -12.50 -6.52 4.59
N THR A 36 -13.66 -7.04 4.29
CA THR A 36 -13.96 -8.47 4.49
C THR A 36 -13.93 -9.17 3.14
N THR A 37 -13.15 -10.24 3.05
CA THR A 37 -13.09 -11.07 1.85
C THR A 37 -14.40 -11.84 1.66
N GLY A 38 -14.79 -12.11 0.42
CA GLY A 38 -15.94 -12.99 0.16
C GLY A 38 -15.67 -14.42 0.67
N ALA A 39 -16.71 -15.14 1.07
CA ALA A 39 -16.59 -16.49 1.68
C ALA A 39 -15.79 -17.50 0.81
N GLY A 40 -15.80 -17.36 -0.51
CA GLY A 40 -15.06 -18.21 -1.44
C GLY A 40 -13.70 -17.68 -1.85
N THR A 41 -13.28 -16.51 -1.36
CA THR A 41 -12.02 -15.89 -1.75
C THR A 41 -10.84 -16.65 -1.17
N ARG A 42 -9.89 -17.04 -2.01
CA ARG A 42 -8.66 -17.74 -1.62
C ARG A 42 -7.41 -16.93 -1.88
N VAL A 43 -7.45 -16.10 -2.91
CA VAL A 43 -6.33 -15.27 -3.35
C VAL A 43 -6.82 -13.85 -3.58
N VAL A 44 -6.03 -12.89 -3.15
CA VAL A 44 -6.21 -11.47 -3.48
C VAL A 44 -4.94 -10.94 -4.13
N ARG A 45 -5.11 -10.17 -5.21
CA ARG A 45 -4.03 -9.37 -5.77
C ARG A 45 -4.15 -7.96 -5.22
N ILE A 46 -3.09 -7.46 -4.61
CA ILE A 46 -3.03 -6.16 -3.96
C ILE A 46 -2.06 -5.28 -4.71
N VAL A 47 -2.49 -4.05 -5.00
CA VAL A 47 -1.62 -2.94 -5.35
C VAL A 47 -1.63 -2.02 -4.15
N ASN A 48 -0.50 -2.00 -3.42
CA ASN A 48 -0.31 -1.19 -2.21
C ASN A 48 0.63 -0.04 -2.54
N VAL A 49 0.19 1.19 -2.34
CA VAL A 49 0.93 2.42 -2.62
C VAL A 49 1.06 3.21 -1.33
N ALA A 50 2.26 3.59 -0.97
CA ALA A 50 2.55 4.38 0.22
C ALA A 50 2.52 5.88 -0.06
N GLY A 51 2.53 6.69 1.00
CA GLY A 51 2.60 8.15 0.88
C GLY A 51 3.94 8.62 0.32
N GLY A 52 3.92 9.58 -0.59
CA GLY A 52 5.13 10.26 -1.06
C GLY A 52 5.71 11.18 0.00
N GLY A 53 6.99 11.48 -0.06
CA GLY A 53 7.68 12.45 0.80
C GLY A 53 7.35 13.90 0.45
N GLY A 54 7.46 14.78 1.42
CA GLY A 54 7.36 16.24 1.22
C GLY A 54 8.66 16.83 0.67
N GLY A 55 8.55 17.82 -0.17
CA GLY A 55 9.69 18.61 -0.63
C GLY A 55 10.20 19.59 0.42
N SER A 56 11.38 20.11 0.24
CA SER A 56 11.95 21.20 1.01
C SER A 56 11.72 22.54 0.30
N GLY A 57 11.93 23.65 1.00
CA GLY A 57 11.73 25.02 0.49
C GLY A 57 12.76 25.46 -0.55
N PRO A 58 12.97 26.78 -0.73
CA PRO A 58 13.82 27.34 -1.78
C PRO A 58 15.20 26.70 -1.80
N SER A 59 15.65 26.26 -2.97
CA SER A 59 16.94 25.56 -3.18
C SER A 59 17.06 24.22 -2.46
N GLY A 60 15.96 23.66 -1.96
CA GLY A 60 15.91 22.33 -1.39
C GLY A 60 15.54 21.25 -2.39
N GLY A 61 15.61 20.01 -1.96
CA GLY A 61 15.26 18.82 -2.76
C GLY A 61 13.77 18.53 -2.79
N GLY A 62 13.33 17.87 -3.84
CA GLY A 62 11.96 17.29 -3.91
C GLY A 62 11.81 16.07 -3.02
N GLY A 63 10.60 15.79 -2.55
CA GLY A 63 10.29 14.55 -1.88
C GLY A 63 10.27 13.35 -2.84
N GLY A 64 10.63 12.18 -2.31
CA GLY A 64 10.60 10.91 -3.03
C GLY A 64 9.19 10.35 -3.17
N ALA A 65 8.96 9.51 -4.15
CA ALA A 65 7.71 8.79 -4.30
C ALA A 65 7.55 7.72 -3.22
N GLY A 66 6.32 7.47 -2.81
CA GLY A 66 5.99 6.30 -1.98
C GLY A 66 6.23 5.01 -2.76
N GLY A 67 6.61 3.96 -2.03
CA GLY A 67 6.80 2.64 -2.60
C GLY A 67 5.51 2.08 -3.16
N LEU A 68 5.61 1.23 -4.18
CA LEU A 68 4.52 0.50 -4.78
C LEU A 68 4.82 -0.99 -4.70
N ILE A 69 3.88 -1.76 -4.16
CA ILE A 69 3.92 -3.22 -4.14
C ILE A 69 2.71 -3.76 -4.88
N CYS A 70 2.97 -4.64 -5.87
CA CYS A 70 1.94 -5.41 -6.56
C CYS A 70 2.21 -6.89 -6.33
N LYS A 71 1.39 -7.56 -5.52
CA LYS A 71 1.62 -8.97 -5.15
C LYS A 71 0.31 -9.68 -4.87
N GLU A 72 0.34 -11.01 -5.04
CA GLU A 72 -0.77 -11.90 -4.67
C GLU A 72 -0.53 -12.51 -3.28
N TYR A 73 -1.62 -12.61 -2.52
CA TYR A 73 -1.61 -13.20 -1.18
C TYR A 73 -2.73 -14.22 -1.05
N ASN A 74 -2.41 -15.33 -0.41
CA ASN A 74 -3.43 -16.28 0.03
C ASN A 74 -4.20 -15.69 1.21
N VAL A 75 -5.51 -15.78 1.16
CA VAL A 75 -6.41 -15.22 2.17
C VAL A 75 -7.45 -16.24 2.60
N CYS A 76 -7.96 -16.07 3.81
CA CYS A 76 -9.12 -16.83 4.28
C CYS A 76 -10.40 -16.13 3.81
N GLY A 77 -11.30 -16.89 3.18
CA GLY A 77 -12.61 -16.38 2.77
C GLY A 77 -13.47 -16.01 3.98
N GLY A 78 -14.16 -14.89 3.90
CA GLY A 78 -14.99 -14.37 4.99
C GLY A 78 -14.21 -13.69 6.12
N ALA A 79 -12.88 -13.63 6.04
CA ALA A 79 -12.05 -13.01 7.07
C ALA A 79 -11.88 -11.49 6.88
N PRO A 80 -11.78 -10.73 7.98
CA PRO A 80 -11.49 -9.31 7.94
C PRO A 80 -9.98 -9.07 7.74
N TYR A 81 -9.66 -8.12 6.87
CA TYR A 81 -8.31 -7.62 6.61
C TYR A 81 -8.26 -6.11 6.81
N THR A 82 -7.20 -5.62 7.43
CA THR A 82 -6.99 -4.19 7.61
C THR A 82 -6.04 -3.67 6.54
N ALA A 83 -6.46 -2.61 5.86
CA ALA A 83 -5.63 -1.80 5.00
C ALA A 83 -5.34 -0.49 5.72
N THR A 84 -4.08 -0.21 6.02
CA THR A 84 -3.63 1.08 6.53
C THR A 84 -3.08 1.87 5.37
N ILE A 85 -3.59 3.07 5.17
CA ILE A 85 -3.18 3.93 4.06
C ILE A 85 -2.25 5.02 4.59
N GLY A 86 -1.03 5.04 4.09
CA GLY A 86 -0.02 6.02 4.45
C GLY A 86 -0.31 7.40 3.85
N GLY A 87 -0.17 8.43 4.66
CA GLY A 87 -0.27 9.83 4.24
C GLY A 87 1.01 10.34 3.57
N GLY A 88 0.89 11.32 2.71
CA GLY A 88 2.03 12.05 2.16
C GLY A 88 2.77 12.87 3.22
N GLY A 89 4.07 13.02 3.06
CA GLY A 89 4.89 13.91 3.85
C GLY A 89 4.58 15.39 3.56
N THR A 90 4.83 16.23 4.54
CA THR A 90 4.61 17.68 4.43
C THR A 90 5.82 18.38 3.82
N ALA A 91 5.58 19.25 2.86
CA ALA A 91 6.59 20.16 2.36
C ALA A 91 6.84 21.26 3.38
N ILE A 92 8.11 21.55 3.68
CA ILE A 92 8.50 22.55 4.69
C ILE A 92 9.39 23.62 4.05
N LYS A 93 9.03 24.88 4.29
CA LYS A 93 9.66 26.03 3.61
C LYS A 93 11.10 26.31 4.04
N CYS A 94 11.44 26.06 5.31
CA CYS A 94 12.75 26.40 5.90
C CYS A 94 13.35 25.21 6.66
N SER A 95 13.06 24.00 6.23
CA SER A 95 13.57 22.76 6.84
C SER A 95 13.48 21.60 5.84
N VAL A 96 14.02 20.48 6.24
CA VAL A 96 13.89 19.22 5.51
C VAL A 96 12.41 18.83 5.39
N GLY A 97 11.98 18.40 4.22
CA GLY A 97 10.64 17.84 4.02
C GLY A 97 10.44 16.57 4.84
N THR A 98 9.23 16.29 5.28
CA THR A 98 8.97 15.06 6.03
C THR A 98 8.82 13.85 5.11
N THR A 99 9.18 12.67 5.61
CA THR A 99 8.92 11.41 4.90
C THR A 99 7.43 11.13 4.83
N GLY A 100 7.00 10.45 3.78
CA GLY A 100 5.66 9.86 3.73
C GLY A 100 5.55 8.70 4.71
N THR A 101 4.33 8.26 4.99
CA THR A 101 4.08 7.11 5.85
C THR A 101 3.78 5.86 5.03
N ASP A 102 4.06 4.71 5.64
CA ASP A 102 3.88 3.40 5.02
C ASP A 102 2.40 3.06 4.84
N SER A 103 2.12 2.33 3.75
CA SER A 103 0.84 1.67 3.57
C SER A 103 0.99 0.18 3.84
N THR A 104 0.09 -0.39 4.62
CA THR A 104 0.16 -1.80 5.00
C THR A 104 -1.14 -2.54 4.72
N PHE A 105 -1.03 -3.85 4.53
CA PHE A 105 -2.16 -4.76 4.41
C PHE A 105 -1.88 -6.08 5.14
N GLY A 106 -2.88 -6.58 5.86
CA GLY A 106 -2.79 -7.88 6.55
C GLY A 106 -4.09 -8.26 7.26
N PRO A 107 -4.19 -9.48 7.79
CA PRO A 107 -5.33 -9.92 8.59
C PRO A 107 -5.55 -9.00 9.78
N THR A 108 -6.79 -8.66 10.09
CA THR A 108 -7.10 -7.83 11.26
C THR A 108 -6.66 -8.55 12.54
N GLY A 109 -5.78 -7.90 13.31
CA GLY A 109 -5.18 -8.49 14.51
C GLY A 109 -4.10 -9.55 14.26
N GLY A 110 -3.69 -9.75 13.00
CA GLY A 110 -2.65 -10.70 12.60
C GLY A 110 -1.39 -10.02 12.05
N THR A 111 -0.49 -10.84 11.51
CA THR A 111 0.77 -10.36 10.91
C THR A 111 0.54 -9.60 9.62
N ILE A 112 1.18 -8.45 9.48
CA ILE A 112 1.17 -7.65 8.23
C ILE A 112 1.79 -8.46 7.10
N GLN A 113 1.09 -8.56 5.98
CA GLN A 113 1.51 -9.31 4.80
C GLN A 113 2.18 -8.44 3.74
N SER A 114 1.82 -7.16 3.68
CA SER A 114 2.35 -6.21 2.71
C SER A 114 2.66 -4.89 3.39
N THR A 115 3.85 -4.34 3.16
CA THR A 115 4.24 -3.00 3.62
C THR A 115 4.91 -2.27 2.45
N ALA A 116 4.25 -1.27 1.89
CA ALA A 116 4.86 -0.33 0.97
C ALA A 116 5.44 0.83 1.79
N LEU A 117 6.70 1.14 1.59
CA LEU A 117 7.43 2.16 2.37
C LEU A 117 7.08 3.58 1.88
N GLY A 118 6.94 4.51 2.80
CA GLY A 118 6.76 5.93 2.51
C GLY A 118 7.96 6.51 1.76
N GLY A 119 7.75 7.53 0.95
CA GLY A 119 8.80 8.23 0.21
C GLY A 119 9.66 9.12 1.10
N GLY A 120 10.94 9.26 0.80
CA GLY A 120 11.87 10.11 1.54
C GLY A 120 11.57 11.60 1.40
N GLY A 121 11.78 12.38 2.47
CA GLY A 121 11.66 13.84 2.44
C GLY A 121 12.81 14.51 1.68
N GLY A 122 12.55 15.66 1.06
CA GLY A 122 13.57 16.45 0.37
C GLY A 122 14.54 17.16 1.34
N GLY A 123 15.83 17.15 1.02
CA GLY A 123 16.87 17.80 1.80
C GLY A 123 16.77 19.35 1.71
N TYR A 124 17.14 20.04 2.80
CA TYR A 124 17.10 21.50 2.88
C TYR A 124 18.49 22.09 2.65
N TYR A 125 18.51 23.23 1.92
CA TYR A 125 19.75 24.03 1.71
C TYR A 125 20.36 24.52 3.05
N PRO A 126 21.71 24.63 3.18
CA PRO A 126 22.72 24.44 2.13
C PRO A 126 23.22 22.99 1.97
N ASN A 127 23.15 22.13 2.95
CA ASN A 127 23.83 20.84 2.94
C ASN A 127 22.92 19.65 3.31
N GLY A 128 21.61 19.84 3.11
CA GLY A 128 20.67 18.80 3.50
C GLY A 128 20.67 17.61 2.55
N ALA A 129 20.89 16.42 3.11
CA ALA A 129 20.66 15.16 2.43
C ALA A 129 19.16 14.89 2.27
N GLY A 130 18.79 14.22 1.19
CA GLY A 130 17.45 13.65 1.04
C GLY A 130 17.21 12.51 2.01
N GLY A 131 15.97 12.35 2.47
CA GLY A 131 15.56 11.23 3.30
C GLY A 131 15.46 9.92 2.51
N ALA A 132 15.75 8.80 3.14
CA ALA A 132 15.48 7.47 2.59
C ALA A 132 13.99 7.13 2.61
N GLY A 133 13.55 6.24 1.72
CA GLY A 133 12.15 5.79 1.66
C GLY A 133 11.93 4.77 0.56
N GLY A 134 10.68 4.51 0.19
CA GLY A 134 10.33 3.67 -0.97
C GLY A 134 10.91 4.19 -2.28
N SER A 135 11.09 5.51 -2.36
CA SER A 135 12.01 6.22 -3.25
C SER A 135 12.66 7.32 -2.42
N GLY A 136 13.94 7.52 -2.59
CA GLY A 136 14.68 8.53 -1.84
C GLY A 136 14.27 9.94 -2.21
N GLY A 137 14.38 10.86 -1.25
CA GLY A 137 14.24 12.29 -1.48
C GLY A 137 15.43 12.89 -2.18
N GLY A 138 15.22 13.96 -2.93
CA GLY A 138 16.27 14.77 -3.53
C GLY A 138 17.07 15.52 -2.47
N SER A 139 18.36 15.75 -2.75
CA SER A 139 19.21 16.58 -1.91
C SER A 139 19.04 18.07 -2.24
N SER A 140 19.52 18.93 -1.36
CA SER A 140 19.87 20.29 -1.71
C SER A 140 21.14 20.31 -2.60
N SER A 141 21.55 21.49 -3.03
CA SER A 141 22.64 21.67 -4.01
C SER A 141 23.96 20.94 -3.71
N THR A 142 24.25 20.65 -2.46
CA THR A 142 25.51 20.00 -2.01
C THR A 142 25.28 18.75 -1.16
N GLY A 143 24.03 18.40 -0.90
CA GLY A 143 23.70 17.22 -0.09
C GLY A 143 23.66 15.92 -0.91
N SER A 144 23.59 14.78 -0.23
CA SER A 144 23.40 13.46 -0.84
C SER A 144 21.91 13.19 -1.07
N VAL A 145 21.58 12.49 -2.16
CA VAL A 145 20.21 11.99 -2.37
C VAL A 145 19.89 10.89 -1.37
N GLY A 146 18.61 10.76 -1.03
CA GLY A 146 18.15 9.67 -0.17
C GLY A 146 18.20 8.32 -0.90
N ALA A 147 18.41 7.26 -0.14
CA ALA A 147 18.29 5.90 -0.64
C ALA A 147 16.82 5.53 -0.88
N GLY A 148 16.57 4.75 -1.92
CA GLY A 148 15.30 4.14 -2.21
C GLY A 148 15.29 2.67 -1.85
#